data_55be6b5e23eb1372c46f02a6bd26cc72
#
_entry.id   55be6b5e23eb1372c46f02a6bd26cc72
#
_cell.length_a   1.000
_cell.length_b   1.000
_cell.length_c   1.000
_cell.angle_alpha   90.00
_cell.angle_beta   90.00
_cell.angle_gamma   90.00
#
_symmetry.space_group_name_H-M   'P 1'
#
loop_
_entity.id
_entity.type
_entity.pdbx_description
1 polymer ?
#
loop_
_entity_poly.entity_id
_entity_poly.type
_entity_poly.pdbx_seq_one_letter_code
_entity_poly.pdbx_strand_id
1 'polypeptide(L)'
;MTRLIKINENGIYMVFALIDDEKIRLIHLGTAPFNEKAMPENAWENGYLVQYQETGYGSADHRGRKHTGSVPGCWAVYREMRDYKNEKGRKLEIVQDYQGLQLISHYQFYDNVQTIRSWTEVTNQSEQTREIEYVSSFAYQYASVGGNKPWNRKMRLHTAHNSWYDECRWESRTLPEMGLNPINLAQSTKRIYEQNLGSWSTQEFLPMGCLENEETGATFLWQIENNGSWYWEVAESSELMFPTVKDHNLMITNDGNEISGEIYFVLSGPTEWESQWHKSLKPGKSFITVPAAVSVVNGGFEKAVVEMTKYRRKIRRPNKDNEKLAVIFNDYMNCLFGDSTTEKLLPLIDAAADAGCEYFCIDCGWYTDTNWWAGVGEWKPSAQRYPGGIEKPIKYIREKGMIPGLWLEIETVGFDCPNIDKIPKSWFFRRHGKIVSDQCRYQLDFRNPEVQDYATSVIDRMVNEYGVGYIKMDYNINSGIGTEVDSDSLGDGLLEHNRVYLAWLDSIFVKYPDLIIENCGSGGMRMDYAMLSRHSIQSSSDQTDYIKN
;
A
#
# COMPACT_ATOMS: atom_id res chain seq x y z
N MET A 1 -18.65 3.25 -34.30
CA MET A 1 -18.98 4.67 -33.90
C MET A 1 -18.49 4.89 -32.48
N THR A 2 -17.80 5.99 -32.20
CA THR A 2 -17.27 6.27 -30.85
C THR A 2 -18.25 7.14 -30.07
N ARG A 3 -18.58 6.71 -28.85
CA ARG A 3 -19.42 7.45 -27.90
C ARG A 3 -18.59 7.88 -26.70
N LEU A 4 -18.67 9.16 -26.30
CA LEU A 4 -18.02 9.68 -25.11
C LEU A 4 -18.93 9.60 -23.90
N ILE A 5 -18.45 8.98 -22.82
CA ILE A 5 -19.08 8.97 -21.50
C ILE A 5 -18.30 9.95 -20.63
N LYS A 6 -18.94 11.06 -20.26
CA LYS A 6 -18.31 12.16 -19.52
C LYS A 6 -18.80 12.17 -18.08
N ILE A 7 -17.87 12.08 -17.14
CA ILE A 7 -18.10 12.14 -15.71
C ILE A 7 -17.46 13.42 -15.18
N ASN A 8 -18.19 14.14 -14.35
CA ASN A 8 -17.66 15.26 -13.58
C ASN A 8 -18.11 15.08 -12.13
N GLU A 9 -17.14 14.91 -11.22
CA GLU A 9 -17.41 14.73 -9.80
C GLU A 9 -16.32 15.43 -8.98
N ASN A 10 -16.72 16.28 -8.04
CA ASN A 10 -15.82 17.09 -7.19
C ASN A 10 -14.77 17.91 -7.96
N GLY A 11 -15.05 18.31 -9.21
CA GLY A 11 -14.11 19.02 -10.08
C GLY A 11 -13.11 18.11 -10.80
N ILE A 12 -13.26 16.80 -10.71
CA ILE A 12 -12.52 15.82 -11.53
C ILE A 12 -13.37 15.50 -12.76
N TYR A 13 -12.78 15.65 -13.94
CA TYR A 13 -13.35 15.22 -15.21
C TYR A 13 -12.71 13.90 -15.63
N MET A 14 -13.54 12.87 -15.78
CA MET A 14 -13.15 11.60 -16.41
C MET A 14 -13.93 11.44 -17.72
N VAL A 15 -13.24 11.05 -18.79
CA VAL A 15 -13.93 10.76 -20.05
C VAL A 15 -13.51 9.39 -20.55
N PHE A 16 -14.52 8.58 -20.78
CA PHE A 16 -14.35 7.27 -21.40
C PHE A 16 -14.82 7.33 -22.86
N ALA A 17 -14.00 6.78 -23.76
CA ALA A 17 -14.40 6.52 -25.13
C ALA A 17 -14.92 5.09 -25.23
N LEU A 18 -16.16 4.91 -25.65
CA LEU A 18 -16.73 3.62 -26.01
C LEU A 18 -16.73 3.50 -27.54
N ILE A 19 -15.83 2.66 -28.05
CA ILE A 19 -15.56 2.46 -29.45
C ILE A 19 -16.34 1.24 -29.94
N ASP A 20 -17.20 1.44 -30.92
CA ASP A 20 -18.05 0.42 -31.56
C ASP A 20 -18.89 -0.42 -30.57
N ASP A 21 -19.23 0.15 -29.41
CA ASP A 21 -19.91 -0.48 -28.27
C ASP A 21 -19.21 -1.72 -27.71
N GLU A 22 -17.93 -1.94 -28.07
CA GLU A 22 -17.15 -3.09 -27.66
C GLU A 22 -15.93 -2.71 -26.79
N LYS A 23 -15.23 -1.62 -27.09
CA LYS A 23 -13.99 -1.25 -26.42
C LYS A 23 -14.18 0.02 -25.60
N ILE A 24 -13.93 -0.03 -24.30
CA ILE A 24 -13.94 1.16 -23.45
C ILE A 24 -12.53 1.58 -23.08
N ARG A 25 -12.24 2.89 -23.12
CA ARG A 25 -10.93 3.49 -22.87
C ARG A 25 -11.05 4.71 -22.00
N LEU A 26 -10.19 4.85 -20.99
CA LEU A 26 -10.07 6.10 -20.21
C LEU A 26 -9.15 7.06 -20.96
N ILE A 27 -9.76 8.04 -21.64
CA ILE A 27 -9.02 8.96 -22.52
C ILE A 27 -8.74 10.32 -21.88
N HIS A 28 -9.40 10.65 -20.77
CA HIS A 28 -9.15 11.89 -20.05
C HIS A 28 -9.39 11.70 -18.56
N LEU A 29 -8.45 12.21 -17.78
CA LEU A 29 -8.52 12.39 -16.34
C LEU A 29 -7.85 13.73 -16.00
N GLY A 30 -8.58 14.65 -15.40
CA GLY A 30 -8.04 15.98 -15.08
C GLY A 30 -9.04 16.86 -14.37
N THR A 31 -8.68 18.11 -14.12
CA THR A 31 -9.56 19.12 -13.51
C THR A 31 -10.10 20.12 -14.53
N ALA A 32 -9.67 20.03 -15.78
CA ALA A 32 -10.20 20.80 -16.90
C ALA A 32 -11.16 19.92 -17.73
N PRO A 33 -12.19 20.51 -18.37
CA PRO A 33 -13.02 19.80 -19.33
C PRO A 33 -12.19 19.17 -20.45
N PHE A 34 -12.63 18.03 -20.93
CA PHE A 34 -12.00 17.31 -22.02
C PHE A 34 -11.92 18.16 -23.30
N ASN A 35 -10.72 18.26 -23.86
CA ASN A 35 -10.47 18.89 -25.14
C ASN A 35 -10.00 17.84 -26.15
N GLU A 36 -10.90 17.42 -27.04
CA GLU A 36 -10.62 16.40 -28.04
C GLU A 36 -9.48 16.79 -28.99
N LYS A 37 -9.31 18.08 -29.28
CA LYS A 37 -8.25 18.59 -30.15
C LYS A 37 -6.85 18.50 -29.54
N ALA A 38 -6.77 18.31 -28.22
CA ALA A 38 -5.49 18.13 -27.53
C ALA A 38 -5.03 16.67 -27.51
N MET A 39 -5.86 15.74 -27.94
CA MET A 39 -5.53 14.32 -27.96
C MET A 39 -4.74 13.97 -29.22
N PRO A 40 -3.73 13.09 -29.12
CA PRO A 40 -3.08 12.49 -30.28
C PRO A 40 -4.09 11.78 -31.21
N GLU A 41 -3.83 11.76 -32.50
CA GLU A 41 -4.79 11.30 -33.53
C GLU A 41 -5.25 9.84 -33.33
N ASN A 42 -4.40 8.97 -32.77
CA ASN A 42 -4.70 7.55 -32.48
C ASN A 42 -4.83 7.25 -30.99
N ALA A 43 -4.95 8.28 -30.14
CA ALA A 43 -4.92 8.14 -28.69
C ALA A 43 -6.01 7.23 -28.09
N TRP A 44 -7.13 7.09 -28.78
CA TRP A 44 -8.31 6.38 -28.28
C TRP A 44 -8.09 4.87 -28.10
N GLU A 45 -7.04 4.31 -28.69
CA GLU A 45 -6.78 2.88 -28.65
C GLU A 45 -5.99 2.42 -27.42
N ASN A 46 -5.22 3.32 -26.77
CA ASN A 46 -4.29 2.97 -25.69
C ASN A 46 -4.81 3.17 -24.27
N GLY A 47 -5.97 3.76 -24.06
CA GLY A 47 -6.52 4.09 -22.73
C GLY A 47 -7.11 2.88 -21.98
N TYR A 48 -6.42 1.76 -21.92
CA TYR A 48 -6.89 0.54 -21.24
C TYR A 48 -7.17 0.80 -19.77
N LEU A 49 -8.32 0.30 -19.28
CA LEU A 49 -8.70 0.49 -17.87
C LEU A 49 -7.91 -0.43 -16.95
N VAL A 50 -7.59 -1.64 -17.43
CA VAL A 50 -6.90 -2.66 -16.66
C VAL A 50 -5.69 -3.13 -17.46
N GLN A 51 -4.53 -3.08 -16.84
CA GLN A 51 -3.34 -3.79 -17.30
C GLN A 51 -3.32 -5.14 -16.60
N TYR A 52 -3.36 -6.22 -17.37
CA TYR A 52 -3.49 -7.57 -16.88
C TYR A 52 -2.51 -8.49 -17.61
N GLN A 53 -1.75 -9.28 -16.86
CA GLN A 53 -0.85 -10.29 -17.41
C GLN A 53 -1.22 -11.68 -16.90
N GLU A 54 -1.09 -12.63 -17.77
CA GLU A 54 -1.34 -14.04 -17.52
C GLU A 54 -0.24 -14.88 -18.16
N THR A 55 0.17 -15.95 -17.51
CA THR A 55 1.17 -16.87 -18.06
C THR A 55 0.76 -17.38 -19.43
N GLY A 56 1.68 -17.28 -20.40
CA GLY A 56 1.44 -17.71 -21.78
C GLY A 56 0.85 -16.66 -22.71
N TYR A 57 0.40 -15.50 -22.18
CA TYR A 57 -0.07 -14.38 -23.00
C TYR A 57 1.00 -13.31 -23.09
N GLY A 58 1.39 -13.00 -24.31
CA GLY A 58 2.38 -11.98 -24.59
C GLY A 58 1.85 -10.56 -24.49
N SER A 59 2.71 -9.63 -24.84
CA SER A 59 2.40 -8.23 -25.04
C SER A 59 1.81 -7.98 -26.42
N ALA A 60 0.87 -7.06 -26.52
CA ALA A 60 0.42 -6.51 -27.81
C ALA A 60 1.47 -5.58 -28.45
N ASP A 61 2.59 -5.31 -27.77
CA ASP A 61 3.55 -4.29 -28.08
C ASP A 61 4.98 -4.67 -27.66
N HIS A 62 6.01 -4.02 -28.22
CA HIS A 62 7.43 -4.20 -27.87
C HIS A 62 7.81 -3.41 -26.63
N ARG A 63 7.30 -3.81 -25.46
CA ARG A 63 7.31 -3.06 -24.20
C ARG A 63 8.49 -3.33 -23.26
N GLY A 64 9.30 -4.34 -23.52
CA GLY A 64 10.28 -4.81 -22.54
C GLY A 64 9.61 -5.33 -21.26
N ARG A 65 10.03 -4.83 -20.11
CA ARG A 65 9.49 -5.21 -18.79
C ARG A 65 8.42 -4.25 -18.25
N LYS A 66 7.83 -3.41 -19.10
CA LYS A 66 6.73 -2.51 -18.67
C LYS A 66 5.44 -3.30 -18.45
N HIS A 67 4.70 -2.93 -17.40
CA HIS A 67 3.39 -3.51 -17.08
C HIS A 67 2.25 -2.80 -17.81
N THR A 68 2.38 -2.67 -19.12
CA THR A 68 1.38 -2.04 -20.01
C THR A 68 1.28 -2.80 -21.33
N GLY A 69 0.23 -2.58 -22.09
CA GLY A 69 0.06 -3.16 -23.43
C GLY A 69 -0.10 -4.69 -23.41
N SER A 70 -0.62 -5.28 -22.35
CA SER A 70 -0.88 -6.72 -22.28
C SER A 70 -2.07 -7.11 -23.13
N VAL A 71 -1.99 -8.26 -23.79
CA VAL A 71 -3.04 -8.76 -24.69
C VAL A 71 -4.42 -8.82 -24.04
N PRO A 72 -4.60 -9.38 -22.82
CA PRO A 72 -5.91 -9.43 -22.18
C PRO A 72 -6.52 -8.03 -21.93
N GLY A 73 -5.72 -7.08 -21.44
CA GLY A 73 -6.18 -5.71 -21.19
C GLY A 73 -6.58 -4.98 -22.47
N CYS A 74 -5.82 -5.17 -23.57
CA CYS A 74 -6.10 -4.56 -24.87
C CYS A 74 -7.40 -5.05 -25.52
N TRP A 75 -7.72 -6.32 -25.35
CA TRP A 75 -8.82 -6.99 -26.04
C TRP A 75 -10.06 -7.24 -25.16
N ALA A 76 -10.05 -6.75 -23.92
CA ALA A 76 -11.21 -6.84 -23.05
C ALA A 76 -12.42 -6.10 -23.65
N VAL A 77 -13.55 -6.79 -23.74
CA VAL A 77 -14.81 -6.32 -24.35
C VAL A 77 -15.69 -5.69 -23.28
N TYR A 78 -16.13 -4.45 -23.50
CA TYR A 78 -17.06 -3.75 -22.64
C TYR A 78 -18.41 -4.47 -22.55
N ARG A 79 -18.99 -4.53 -21.35
CA ARG A 79 -20.31 -5.09 -21.10
C ARG A 79 -21.30 -4.05 -20.56
N GLU A 80 -20.94 -3.42 -19.45
CA GLU A 80 -21.78 -2.43 -18.81
C GLU A 80 -20.98 -1.46 -17.98
N MET A 81 -21.58 -0.32 -17.69
CA MET A 81 -21.12 0.66 -16.70
C MET A 81 -22.23 0.90 -15.69
N ARG A 82 -21.92 0.69 -14.42
CA ARG A 82 -22.79 1.00 -13.29
C ARG A 82 -22.32 2.31 -12.68
N ASP A 83 -23.22 3.27 -12.54
CA ASP A 83 -22.95 4.60 -12.01
C ASP A 83 -23.99 4.91 -10.94
N TYR A 84 -23.57 4.96 -9.68
CA TYR A 84 -24.47 5.13 -8.55
C TYR A 84 -23.78 5.85 -7.39
N LYS A 85 -24.59 6.27 -6.39
CA LYS A 85 -24.09 6.81 -5.11
C LYS A 85 -24.26 5.80 -3.99
N ASN A 86 -23.21 5.73 -3.14
CA ASN A 86 -23.23 5.03 -1.86
C ASN A 86 -22.97 6.03 -0.71
N GLU A 87 -22.83 5.55 0.52
CA GLU A 87 -22.56 6.37 1.70
C GLU A 87 -21.26 7.18 1.66
N LYS A 88 -20.32 6.81 0.79
CA LYS A 88 -19.01 7.47 0.61
C LYS A 88 -19.03 8.55 -0.47
N GLY A 89 -19.93 8.42 -1.44
CA GLY A 89 -20.04 9.29 -2.61
C GLY A 89 -20.38 8.50 -3.87
N ARG A 90 -20.05 9.05 -5.04
CA ARG A 90 -20.31 8.42 -6.34
C ARG A 90 -19.38 7.23 -6.56
N LYS A 91 -19.91 6.15 -7.10
CA LYS A 91 -19.15 4.97 -7.48
C LYS A 91 -19.43 4.59 -8.94
N LEU A 92 -18.35 4.31 -9.67
CA LEU A 92 -18.42 3.75 -11.01
C LEU A 92 -17.86 2.33 -10.98
N GLU A 93 -18.53 1.42 -11.70
CA GLU A 93 -18.05 0.06 -11.97
C GLU A 93 -18.14 -0.17 -13.47
N ILE A 94 -17.03 -0.52 -14.09
CA ILE A 94 -16.97 -0.79 -15.52
C ILE A 94 -16.63 -2.26 -15.71
N VAL A 95 -17.55 -3.00 -16.29
CA VAL A 95 -17.45 -4.44 -16.51
C VAL A 95 -16.96 -4.71 -17.92
N GLN A 96 -15.89 -5.50 -18.02
CA GLN A 96 -15.30 -5.97 -19.27
C GLN A 96 -15.08 -7.48 -19.19
N ASP A 97 -15.15 -8.17 -20.33
CA ASP A 97 -14.87 -9.60 -20.42
C ASP A 97 -13.72 -9.88 -21.40
N TYR A 98 -12.89 -10.87 -21.06
CA TYR A 98 -11.86 -11.40 -21.94
C TYR A 98 -11.75 -12.91 -21.79
N GLN A 99 -12.17 -13.68 -22.81
CA GLN A 99 -12.02 -15.14 -22.88
C GLN A 99 -12.39 -15.87 -21.56
N GLY A 100 -13.57 -15.58 -21.00
CA GLY A 100 -14.06 -16.19 -19.77
C GLY A 100 -13.50 -15.56 -18.49
N LEU A 101 -12.72 -14.48 -18.56
CA LEU A 101 -12.44 -13.60 -17.43
C LEU A 101 -13.38 -12.42 -17.43
N GLN A 102 -13.95 -12.09 -16.30
CA GLN A 102 -14.63 -10.82 -16.08
C GLN A 102 -13.70 -9.88 -15.31
N LEU A 103 -13.50 -8.67 -15.81
CA LEU A 103 -12.72 -7.60 -15.22
C LEU A 103 -13.66 -6.47 -14.82
N ILE A 104 -13.66 -6.08 -13.56
CA ILE A 104 -14.45 -4.94 -13.08
C ILE A 104 -13.50 -3.87 -12.55
N SER A 105 -13.46 -2.73 -13.24
CA SER A 105 -12.74 -1.55 -12.77
C SER A 105 -13.65 -0.74 -11.85
N HIS A 106 -13.24 -0.53 -10.61
CA HIS A 106 -13.96 0.25 -9.61
C HIS A 106 -13.31 1.62 -9.42
N TYR A 107 -14.14 2.67 -9.43
CA TYR A 107 -13.74 4.04 -9.11
C TYR A 107 -14.68 4.61 -8.06
N GLN A 108 -14.19 4.83 -6.85
CA GLN A 108 -14.94 5.43 -5.75
C GLN A 108 -14.52 6.88 -5.56
N PHE A 109 -15.44 7.79 -5.72
CA PHE A 109 -15.30 9.20 -5.35
C PHE A 109 -15.77 9.41 -3.92
N TYR A 110 -15.21 10.41 -3.26
CA TYR A 110 -15.60 10.82 -1.90
C TYR A 110 -16.07 12.28 -1.94
N ASP A 111 -17.22 12.57 -1.35
CA ASP A 111 -17.83 13.89 -1.41
C ASP A 111 -16.85 15.00 -0.96
N ASN A 112 -16.70 16.03 -1.80
CA ASN A 112 -15.84 17.21 -1.61
C ASN A 112 -14.33 16.90 -1.56
N VAL A 113 -13.87 15.84 -2.22
CA VAL A 113 -12.46 15.48 -2.30
C VAL A 113 -12.08 15.20 -3.75
N GLN A 114 -10.98 15.82 -4.21
CA GLN A 114 -10.42 15.60 -5.56
C GLN A 114 -9.49 14.38 -5.59
N THR A 115 -10.00 13.23 -5.08
CA THR A 115 -9.27 11.96 -5.07
C THR A 115 -10.21 10.83 -5.42
N ILE A 116 -9.74 9.92 -6.25
CA ILE A 116 -10.44 8.70 -6.66
C ILE A 116 -9.72 7.52 -6.03
N ARG A 117 -10.46 6.64 -5.35
CA ARG A 117 -9.96 5.33 -4.92
C ARG A 117 -10.34 4.29 -5.96
N SER A 118 -9.38 3.52 -6.43
CA SER A 118 -9.56 2.53 -7.49
C SER A 118 -9.02 1.15 -7.10
N TRP A 119 -9.67 0.11 -7.62
CA TRP A 119 -9.24 -1.27 -7.57
C TRP A 119 -9.87 -2.05 -8.72
N THR A 120 -9.32 -3.21 -9.02
CA THR A 120 -9.83 -4.13 -10.03
C THR A 120 -10.28 -5.43 -9.38
N GLU A 121 -11.43 -5.94 -9.77
CA GLU A 121 -11.87 -7.29 -9.47
C GLU A 121 -11.76 -8.14 -10.74
N VAL A 122 -11.16 -9.32 -10.61
CA VAL A 122 -11.00 -10.31 -11.68
C VAL A 122 -11.73 -11.57 -11.27
N THR A 123 -12.73 -12.00 -12.05
CA THR A 123 -13.48 -13.23 -11.81
C THR A 123 -13.27 -14.21 -12.96
N ASN A 124 -12.84 -15.43 -12.63
CA ASN A 124 -12.71 -16.49 -13.62
C ASN A 124 -14.06 -17.19 -13.84
N GLN A 125 -14.68 -16.91 -14.97
CA GLN A 125 -15.94 -17.53 -15.42
C GLN A 125 -15.70 -18.69 -16.40
N SER A 126 -14.43 -19.01 -16.69
CA SER A 126 -14.07 -20.15 -17.56
C SER A 126 -14.04 -21.47 -16.77
N GLU A 127 -13.92 -22.58 -17.49
CA GLU A 127 -13.80 -23.92 -16.90
C GLU A 127 -12.35 -24.29 -16.50
N GLN A 128 -11.36 -23.46 -16.88
CA GLN A 128 -9.94 -23.70 -16.64
C GLN A 128 -9.40 -22.74 -15.58
N THR A 129 -8.40 -23.18 -14.82
CA THR A 129 -7.64 -22.29 -13.95
C THR A 129 -6.87 -21.25 -14.78
N ARG A 130 -6.86 -20.00 -14.33
CA ARG A 130 -6.14 -18.89 -14.98
C ARG A 130 -4.97 -18.46 -14.09
N GLU A 131 -3.78 -18.40 -14.67
CA GLU A 131 -2.54 -18.09 -13.95
C GLU A 131 -2.20 -16.60 -14.11
N ILE A 132 -2.59 -15.80 -13.10
CA ILE A 132 -2.48 -14.34 -13.13
C ILE A 132 -1.11 -13.92 -12.58
N GLU A 133 -0.35 -13.15 -13.35
CA GLU A 133 0.98 -12.64 -12.99
C GLU A 133 0.98 -11.15 -12.61
N TYR A 134 -0.02 -10.40 -13.07
CA TYR A 134 -0.16 -8.97 -12.82
C TYR A 134 -1.59 -8.48 -13.03
N VAL A 135 -2.08 -7.61 -12.16
CA VAL A 135 -3.31 -6.83 -12.35
C VAL A 135 -3.11 -5.43 -11.79
N SER A 136 -3.34 -4.40 -12.61
CA SER A 136 -3.33 -3.03 -12.15
C SER A 136 -4.54 -2.71 -11.27
N SER A 137 -4.31 -1.91 -10.22
CA SER A 137 -5.38 -1.29 -9.42
C SER A 137 -5.88 0.00 -10.07
N PHE A 138 -4.98 0.64 -10.84
CA PHE A 138 -5.27 1.84 -11.62
C PHE A 138 -4.28 1.95 -12.78
N ALA A 139 -4.76 2.45 -13.92
CA ALA A 139 -3.94 2.75 -15.09
C ALA A 139 -4.44 4.01 -15.79
N TYR A 140 -3.52 4.92 -16.18
CA TYR A 140 -3.84 6.09 -16.99
C TYR A 140 -2.74 6.40 -17.99
N GLN A 141 -3.10 6.50 -19.27
CA GLN A 141 -2.14 6.52 -20.37
C GLN A 141 -1.79 7.93 -20.89
N TYR A 142 -2.51 8.96 -20.49
CA TYR A 142 -2.43 10.30 -21.09
C TYR A 142 -2.05 11.39 -20.07
N ALA A 143 -1.19 11.07 -19.13
CA ALA A 143 -0.84 11.99 -18.05
C ALA A 143 -0.06 13.23 -18.55
N SER A 144 0.59 13.15 -19.72
CA SER A 144 1.34 14.24 -20.31
C SER A 144 0.56 15.08 -21.34
N VAL A 145 -0.68 14.72 -21.62
CA VAL A 145 -1.52 15.47 -22.58
C VAL A 145 -1.78 16.90 -22.11
N GLY A 146 -1.75 17.84 -23.08
CA GLY A 146 -1.95 19.26 -22.87
C GLY A 146 -0.66 20.07 -22.76
N GLY A 147 -0.75 21.36 -23.10
CA GLY A 147 0.41 22.22 -23.30
C GLY A 147 1.02 22.09 -24.69
N ASN A 148 2.05 22.88 -24.96
CA ASN A 148 2.73 22.94 -26.27
C ASN A 148 4.11 22.29 -26.23
N LYS A 149 4.68 22.08 -25.04
CA LYS A 149 5.99 21.43 -24.89
C LYS A 149 5.84 19.91 -24.95
N PRO A 150 6.84 19.20 -25.50
CA PRO A 150 6.89 17.75 -25.42
C PRO A 150 7.05 17.29 -23.95
N TRP A 151 6.63 16.06 -23.64
CA TRP A 151 6.59 15.55 -22.28
C TRP A 151 7.94 15.63 -21.54
N ASN A 152 9.04 15.41 -22.22
CA ASN A 152 10.39 15.46 -21.64
C ASN A 152 10.85 16.87 -21.20
N ARG A 153 10.09 17.90 -21.50
CA ARG A 153 10.36 19.30 -21.12
C ARG A 153 9.30 19.91 -20.21
N LYS A 154 8.31 19.13 -19.78
CA LYS A 154 7.20 19.63 -18.96
C LYS A 154 6.80 18.69 -17.84
N MET A 155 7.20 17.41 -17.90
CA MET A 155 6.81 16.44 -16.88
C MET A 155 7.87 16.31 -15.79
N ARG A 156 7.41 16.38 -14.55
CA ARG A 156 8.20 16.23 -13.33
C ARG A 156 7.61 15.13 -12.47
N LEU A 157 8.47 14.30 -11.93
CA LEU A 157 8.09 13.23 -11.00
C LEU A 157 8.66 13.54 -9.61
N HIS A 158 7.77 13.47 -8.61
CA HIS A 158 8.14 13.56 -7.21
C HIS A 158 8.03 12.17 -6.59
N THR A 159 9.07 11.72 -5.91
CA THR A 159 9.16 10.42 -5.26
C THR A 159 9.63 10.58 -3.82
N ALA A 160 9.31 9.63 -2.97
CA ALA A 160 9.66 9.67 -1.56
C ALA A 160 10.55 8.49 -1.19
N HIS A 161 11.84 8.74 -1.05
CA HIS A 161 12.78 7.80 -0.47
C HIS A 161 12.51 7.63 1.02
N ASN A 162 12.76 6.44 1.52
CA ASN A 162 12.59 6.12 2.93
C ASN A 162 13.70 5.18 3.37
N SER A 163 14.14 5.34 4.60
CA SER A 163 15.14 4.48 5.23
C SER A 163 15.02 4.60 6.74
N TRP A 164 15.42 3.59 7.46
CA TRP A 164 15.56 3.67 8.90
C TRP A 164 16.48 4.83 9.30
N TYR A 165 16.03 5.72 10.18
CA TYR A 165 16.65 6.99 10.59
C TYR A 165 16.67 8.11 9.54
N ASP A 166 16.12 7.91 8.34
CA ASP A 166 16.08 8.90 7.26
C ASP A 166 14.77 8.77 6.46
N GLU A 167 13.66 8.89 7.17
CA GLU A 167 12.33 8.66 6.65
C GLU A 167 11.82 9.85 5.84
N CYS A 168 10.91 9.57 4.89
CA CYS A 168 10.10 10.56 4.15
C CYS A 168 10.92 11.60 3.37
N ARG A 169 11.99 11.22 2.69
CA ARG A 169 12.83 12.11 1.89
C ARG A 169 12.25 12.28 0.49
N TRP A 170 11.46 13.32 0.32
CA TRP A 170 10.91 13.67 -0.99
C TRP A 170 11.95 14.33 -1.88
N GLU A 171 12.02 13.88 -3.13
CA GLU A 171 12.79 14.50 -4.21
C GLU A 171 11.90 14.78 -5.42
N SER A 172 12.37 15.65 -6.30
CA SER A 172 11.66 16.09 -7.49
C SER A 172 12.63 16.17 -8.67
N ARG A 173 12.36 15.38 -9.72
CA ARG A 173 13.20 15.30 -10.93
C ARG A 173 12.35 15.32 -12.18
N THR A 174 12.92 15.83 -13.28
CA THR A 174 12.35 15.64 -14.62
C THR A 174 12.51 14.19 -15.07
N LEU A 175 11.65 13.72 -15.96
CA LEU A 175 11.74 12.36 -16.48
C LEU A 175 13.09 12.06 -17.17
N PRO A 176 13.69 12.99 -17.95
CA PRO A 176 15.04 12.82 -18.50
C PRO A 176 16.14 12.67 -17.43
N GLU A 177 16.09 13.40 -16.31
CA GLU A 177 17.03 13.24 -15.21
C GLU A 177 16.94 11.84 -14.57
N MET A 178 15.80 11.16 -14.69
CA MET A 178 15.59 9.77 -14.28
C MET A 178 15.87 8.75 -15.40
N GLY A 179 16.40 9.21 -16.54
CA GLY A 179 16.83 8.37 -17.65
C GLY A 179 15.72 7.98 -18.64
N LEU A 180 14.53 8.56 -18.54
CA LEU A 180 13.48 8.39 -19.53
C LEU A 180 13.57 9.51 -20.57
N ASN A 181 13.96 9.15 -21.80
CA ASN A 181 14.15 10.09 -22.91
C ASN A 181 13.34 9.64 -24.13
N PRO A 182 12.82 10.57 -24.96
CA PRO A 182 12.17 10.24 -26.21
C PRO A 182 13.19 9.64 -27.18
N ILE A 183 12.79 8.59 -27.90
CA ILE A 183 13.67 7.92 -28.88
C ILE A 183 13.20 8.06 -30.33
N ASN A 184 12.07 8.70 -30.58
CA ASN A 184 11.56 9.14 -31.89
C ASN A 184 11.32 8.04 -32.95
N LEU A 185 11.47 6.78 -32.66
CA LEU A 185 11.29 5.67 -33.64
C LEU A 185 10.36 4.58 -33.12
N ALA A 186 10.31 4.43 -31.83
CA ALA A 186 9.50 3.44 -31.13
C ALA A 186 9.36 3.88 -29.70
N GLN A 187 8.51 3.22 -28.95
CA GLN A 187 8.45 3.44 -27.51
C GLN A 187 9.77 3.04 -26.83
N SER A 188 10.17 3.81 -25.85
CA SER A 188 11.26 3.43 -24.95
C SER A 188 10.87 2.18 -24.13
N THR A 189 11.77 1.21 -24.02
CA THR A 189 11.60 0.11 -23.05
C THR A 189 11.96 0.54 -21.62
N LYS A 190 12.48 1.75 -21.44
CA LYS A 190 12.78 2.33 -20.13
C LYS A 190 11.48 2.62 -19.38
N ARG A 191 11.46 2.25 -18.10
CA ARG A 191 10.46 2.65 -17.11
C ARG A 191 11.14 3.29 -15.91
N ILE A 192 10.47 4.22 -15.27
CA ILE A 192 10.77 4.71 -13.93
C ILE A 192 9.77 4.00 -13.02
N TYR A 193 10.24 3.34 -11.97
CA TYR A 193 9.38 2.57 -11.09
C TYR A 193 9.94 2.53 -9.68
N GLU A 194 9.06 2.33 -8.73
CA GLU A 194 9.39 1.96 -7.36
C GLU A 194 8.53 0.79 -6.93
N GLN A 195 9.04 0.06 -5.96
CA GLN A 195 8.40 -1.12 -5.42
C GLN A 195 8.77 -1.32 -3.95
N ASN A 196 8.00 -2.16 -3.28
CA ASN A 196 8.40 -2.73 -2.01
C ASN A 196 8.31 -4.24 -2.03
N LEU A 197 9.19 -4.88 -1.30
CA LEU A 197 9.22 -6.32 -1.11
C LEU A 197 9.17 -6.65 0.39
N GLY A 198 8.13 -7.39 0.80
CA GLY A 198 7.98 -7.77 2.21
C GLY A 198 7.04 -6.87 2.99
N SER A 199 6.94 -7.13 4.30
CA SER A 199 5.99 -6.45 5.20
C SER A 199 6.51 -5.15 5.80
N TRP A 200 7.75 -4.77 5.55
CA TRP A 200 8.19 -3.39 5.72
C TRP A 200 7.79 -2.59 4.49
N SER A 201 6.52 -2.20 4.44
CA SER A 201 5.87 -1.62 3.26
C SER A 201 6.47 -0.29 2.78
N THR A 202 7.28 0.36 3.62
CA THR A 202 7.96 1.62 3.34
C THR A 202 9.47 1.54 3.59
N GLN A 203 10.09 0.38 3.31
CA GLN A 203 11.52 0.16 3.63
C GLN A 203 12.46 1.09 2.85
N GLU A 204 12.25 1.26 1.56
CA GLU A 204 13.12 2.06 0.67
C GLU A 204 12.39 3.26 0.07
N PHE A 205 11.07 3.13 -0.09
CA PHE A 205 10.22 4.16 -0.68
C PHE A 205 8.86 4.18 0.01
N LEU A 206 8.20 5.33 0.03
CA LEU A 206 6.79 5.37 0.33
C LEU A 206 5.98 4.84 -0.86
N PRO A 207 4.83 4.15 -0.64
CA PRO A 207 3.95 3.67 -1.71
C PRO A 207 3.22 4.83 -2.41
N MET A 208 3.96 5.86 -2.78
CA MET A 208 3.46 7.13 -3.27
C MET A 208 4.35 7.68 -4.39
N GLY A 209 3.76 8.50 -5.23
CA GLY A 209 4.49 9.31 -6.21
C GLY A 209 3.56 10.39 -6.75
N CYS A 210 4.14 11.43 -7.35
CA CYS A 210 3.38 12.52 -7.92
C CYS A 210 3.94 12.91 -9.28
N LEU A 211 3.08 12.86 -10.30
CA LEU A 211 3.43 13.28 -11.66
C LEU A 211 2.77 14.62 -11.97
N GLU A 212 3.58 15.61 -12.28
CA GLU A 212 3.17 16.98 -12.55
C GLU A 212 3.52 17.40 -13.98
N ASN A 213 2.55 17.99 -14.67
CA ASN A 213 2.76 18.71 -15.91
C ASN A 213 2.97 20.20 -15.58
N GLU A 214 4.22 20.65 -15.52
CA GLU A 214 4.59 22.02 -15.12
C GLU A 214 4.06 23.10 -16.09
N GLU A 215 3.68 22.74 -17.31
CA GLU A 215 3.14 23.70 -18.29
C GLU A 215 1.64 23.96 -18.07
N THR A 216 0.89 22.93 -17.74
CA THR A 216 -0.57 23.02 -17.57
C THR A 216 -1.01 23.06 -16.11
N GLY A 217 -0.15 22.65 -15.18
CA GLY A 217 -0.46 22.47 -13.78
C GLY A 217 -1.22 21.18 -13.47
N ALA A 218 -1.53 20.34 -14.45
CA ALA A 218 -2.19 19.05 -14.22
C ALA A 218 -1.29 18.14 -13.37
N THR A 219 -1.81 17.66 -12.26
CA THR A 219 -1.02 16.95 -11.26
C THR A 219 -1.77 15.71 -10.75
N PHE A 220 -1.07 14.59 -10.70
CA PHE A 220 -1.56 13.29 -10.25
C PHE A 220 -0.68 12.79 -9.10
N LEU A 221 -1.22 12.80 -7.87
CA LEU A 221 -0.55 12.21 -6.72
C LEU A 221 -1.23 10.90 -6.37
N TRP A 222 -0.48 9.82 -6.31
CA TRP A 222 -1.02 8.51 -5.95
C TRP A 222 -0.50 8.00 -4.61
N GLN A 223 -1.28 7.07 -4.04
CA GLN A 223 -0.89 6.23 -2.91
C GLN A 223 -1.43 4.82 -3.14
N ILE A 224 -0.62 3.79 -2.85
CA ILE A 224 -1.03 2.39 -2.87
C ILE A 224 -1.30 1.95 -1.44
N GLU A 225 -2.47 1.36 -1.18
CA GLU A 225 -2.96 1.04 0.15
C GLU A 225 -2.73 -0.44 0.47
N ASN A 226 -1.46 -0.82 0.61
CA ASN A 226 -1.04 -2.18 0.97
C ASN A 226 0.07 -2.16 2.03
N ASN A 227 -0.07 -3.01 3.04
CA ASN A 227 0.90 -3.19 4.12
C ASN A 227 1.99 -4.24 3.81
N GLY A 228 2.29 -4.44 2.54
CA GLY A 228 3.28 -5.39 2.04
C GLY A 228 3.87 -4.97 0.71
N SER A 229 4.05 -5.92 -0.20
CA SER A 229 4.61 -5.64 -1.53
C SER A 229 3.65 -4.83 -2.39
N TRP A 230 4.17 -3.84 -3.06
CA TRP A 230 3.46 -2.96 -4.00
C TRP A 230 4.38 -2.51 -5.13
N TYR A 231 3.78 -1.96 -6.19
CA TYR A 231 4.49 -1.52 -7.37
C TYR A 231 3.79 -0.36 -8.07
N TRP A 232 4.56 0.59 -8.58
CA TRP A 232 4.10 1.57 -9.56
C TRP A 232 5.18 1.82 -10.62
N GLU A 233 4.75 2.23 -11.80
CA GLU A 233 5.67 2.68 -12.86
C GLU A 233 5.11 3.86 -13.63
N VAL A 234 6.04 4.68 -14.14
CA VAL A 234 5.84 5.78 -15.08
C VAL A 234 6.73 5.53 -16.28
N ALA A 235 6.16 5.55 -17.48
CA ALA A 235 6.93 5.40 -18.70
C ALA A 235 6.18 5.99 -19.89
N GLU A 236 6.82 5.96 -21.06
CA GLU A 236 6.21 6.34 -22.33
C GLU A 236 5.27 5.21 -22.80
N SER A 237 4.02 5.56 -23.10
CA SER A 237 3.10 4.67 -23.80
C SER A 237 3.46 4.66 -25.28
N SER A 238 3.33 3.51 -25.94
CA SER A 238 3.38 3.51 -27.39
C SER A 238 2.04 3.96 -27.97
N GLU A 239 2.09 4.68 -29.05
CA GLU A 239 1.03 4.55 -30.06
C GLU A 239 1.14 3.12 -30.60
N LEU A 240 0.05 2.37 -30.65
CA LEU A 240 0.03 0.98 -31.06
C LEU A 240 0.91 0.72 -32.29
N MET A 241 2.08 0.16 -32.05
CA MET A 241 2.91 -0.31 -33.15
C MET A 241 2.33 -1.55 -33.84
N PHE A 242 1.41 -2.26 -33.18
CA PHE A 242 0.90 -3.58 -33.64
C PHE A 242 -0.61 -3.75 -33.41
N PRO A 243 -1.47 -2.99 -34.14
CA PRO A 243 -2.92 -3.16 -33.98
C PRO A 243 -3.44 -4.52 -34.47
N THR A 244 -2.59 -5.37 -35.04
CA THR A 244 -2.99 -6.59 -35.76
C THR A 244 -2.30 -7.86 -35.27
N VAL A 245 -2.02 -8.02 -34.00
CA VAL A 245 -1.55 -9.31 -33.44
C VAL A 245 -2.58 -10.46 -33.65
N LYS A 246 -3.80 -10.16 -34.14
CA LYS A 246 -4.79 -11.16 -34.48
C LYS A 246 -4.27 -12.26 -35.41
N ASP A 247 -3.30 -11.99 -36.28
CA ASP A 247 -2.83 -12.93 -37.30
C ASP A 247 -1.32 -13.23 -37.25
N HIS A 248 -0.65 -12.98 -36.13
CA HIS A 248 0.80 -13.16 -35.95
C HIS A 248 1.67 -12.43 -36.98
N ASN A 249 1.14 -11.47 -37.72
CA ASN A 249 1.87 -10.66 -38.68
C ASN A 249 2.24 -9.32 -38.08
N LEU A 250 3.51 -9.18 -37.78
CA LEU A 250 4.13 -7.96 -37.28
C LEU A 250 4.25 -6.96 -38.43
N MET A 251 3.45 -5.90 -38.48
CA MET A 251 3.62 -4.79 -39.40
C MET A 251 4.14 -3.57 -38.66
N ILE A 252 5.40 -3.23 -38.89
CA ILE A 252 5.98 -1.96 -38.47
C ILE A 252 5.71 -0.95 -39.57
N THR A 253 4.82 0.01 -39.33
CA THR A 253 4.65 1.14 -40.22
C THR A 253 5.60 2.24 -39.75
N ASN A 254 6.74 2.37 -40.41
CA ASN A 254 7.66 3.47 -40.19
C ASN A 254 7.47 4.47 -41.34
N ASP A 255 6.63 5.46 -41.14
CA ASP A 255 6.40 6.55 -42.11
C ASP A 255 7.35 7.74 -41.94
N GLY A 256 8.35 7.61 -41.07
CA GLY A 256 9.37 8.63 -40.83
C GLY A 256 8.92 9.83 -39.98
N ASN A 257 7.70 9.76 -39.39
CA ASN A 257 7.26 10.78 -38.47
C ASN A 257 7.83 10.53 -37.07
N GLU A 258 8.08 11.60 -36.31
CA GLU A 258 8.48 11.52 -34.90
C GLU A 258 7.31 11.02 -34.10
N ILE A 259 7.31 9.71 -33.73
CA ILE A 259 6.33 9.11 -32.85
C ILE A 259 6.85 9.25 -31.42
N SER A 260 6.30 10.19 -30.69
CA SER A 260 6.50 10.33 -29.25
C SER A 260 5.19 9.92 -28.58
N GLY A 261 5.22 8.83 -27.83
CA GLY A 261 4.07 8.41 -27.03
C GLY A 261 3.80 9.40 -25.89
N GLU A 262 2.62 9.27 -25.26
CA GLU A 262 2.31 10.02 -24.05
C GLU A 262 2.87 9.30 -22.81
N ILE A 263 2.97 10.01 -21.70
CA ILE A 263 3.38 9.41 -20.42
C ILE A 263 2.19 8.76 -19.74
N TYR A 264 2.37 7.50 -19.35
CA TYR A 264 1.43 6.78 -18.52
C TYR A 264 1.96 6.54 -17.11
N PHE A 265 1.05 6.20 -16.20
CA PHE A 265 1.38 5.58 -14.94
C PHE A 265 0.40 4.43 -14.63
N VAL A 266 0.93 3.40 -13.97
CA VAL A 266 0.14 2.26 -13.46
C VAL A 266 0.50 1.99 -12.01
N LEU A 267 -0.51 1.57 -11.25
CA LEU A 267 -0.43 1.32 -9.81
C LEU A 267 -0.94 -0.09 -9.53
N SER A 268 -0.24 -0.85 -8.69
CA SER A 268 -0.66 -2.20 -8.35
C SER A 268 -0.16 -2.64 -6.95
N GLY A 269 -0.69 -3.74 -6.47
CA GLY A 269 -0.09 -4.55 -5.42
C GLY A 269 1.13 -5.33 -5.92
N PRO A 270 1.38 -6.53 -5.37
CA PRO A 270 2.49 -7.38 -5.79
C PRO A 270 2.36 -7.84 -7.24
N THR A 271 3.48 -8.20 -7.84
CA THR A 271 3.62 -8.66 -9.23
C THR A 271 4.49 -9.91 -9.28
N GLU A 272 4.41 -10.70 -10.35
CA GLU A 272 5.32 -11.84 -10.52
C GLU A 272 6.76 -11.41 -10.65
N TRP A 273 7.03 -10.40 -11.47
CA TRP A 273 8.42 -10.01 -11.80
C TRP A 273 9.16 -9.35 -10.66
N GLU A 274 8.48 -8.56 -9.84
CA GLU A 274 9.11 -7.76 -8.79
C GLU A 274 8.99 -8.39 -7.40
N SER A 275 7.95 -9.21 -7.16
CA SER A 275 7.66 -9.74 -5.82
C SER A 275 7.25 -11.22 -5.78
N GLN A 276 7.49 -11.96 -6.87
CA GLN A 276 7.15 -13.39 -6.99
C GLN A 276 5.69 -13.68 -6.62
N TRP A 277 4.80 -12.82 -7.11
CA TRP A 277 3.37 -12.97 -6.89
C TRP A 277 2.68 -13.46 -8.16
N HIS A 278 2.08 -14.64 -8.10
CA HIS A 278 1.06 -15.05 -9.05
C HIS A 278 -0.12 -15.66 -8.31
N LYS A 279 -1.26 -15.71 -9.01
CA LYS A 279 -2.50 -16.27 -8.49
C LYS A 279 -3.08 -17.26 -9.45
N SER A 280 -3.24 -18.52 -9.01
CA SER A 280 -3.97 -19.58 -9.72
C SER A 280 -5.47 -19.42 -9.49
N LEU A 281 -6.11 -18.61 -10.32
CA LEU A 281 -7.53 -18.30 -10.19
C LEU A 281 -8.39 -19.43 -10.74
N LYS A 282 -8.92 -20.27 -9.84
CA LYS A 282 -9.77 -21.43 -10.18
C LYS A 282 -11.13 -20.98 -10.76
N PRO A 283 -11.82 -21.84 -11.52
CA PRO A 283 -13.17 -21.57 -12.01
C PRO A 283 -14.12 -21.07 -10.91
N GLY A 284 -14.87 -20.01 -11.20
CA GLY A 284 -15.82 -19.38 -10.28
C GLY A 284 -15.20 -18.60 -9.12
N LYS A 285 -13.88 -18.41 -9.08
CA LYS A 285 -13.20 -17.61 -8.06
C LYS A 285 -12.89 -16.22 -8.56
N SER A 286 -12.80 -15.28 -7.59
CA SER A 286 -12.43 -13.89 -7.84
C SER A 286 -11.16 -13.50 -7.09
N PHE A 287 -10.42 -12.57 -7.67
CA PHE A 287 -9.30 -11.88 -7.05
C PHE A 287 -9.58 -10.37 -7.08
N ILE A 288 -9.32 -9.68 -5.99
CA ILE A 288 -9.45 -8.22 -5.87
C ILE A 288 -8.06 -7.64 -5.62
N THR A 289 -7.65 -6.67 -6.42
CA THR A 289 -6.36 -5.98 -6.24
C THR A 289 -6.33 -5.17 -4.94
N VAL A 290 -5.14 -4.82 -4.46
CA VAL A 290 -5.02 -3.83 -3.39
C VAL A 290 -5.53 -2.47 -3.90
N PRO A 291 -6.17 -1.65 -3.08
CA PRO A 291 -6.64 -0.35 -3.53
C PRO A 291 -5.49 0.62 -3.79
N ALA A 292 -5.70 1.53 -4.73
CA ALA A 292 -4.87 2.70 -4.93
C ALA A 292 -5.75 3.96 -4.94
N ALA A 293 -5.23 5.07 -4.46
CA ALA A 293 -5.90 6.36 -4.51
C ALA A 293 -5.11 7.33 -5.38
N VAL A 294 -5.80 8.13 -6.19
CA VAL A 294 -5.20 9.14 -7.07
C VAL A 294 -5.87 10.47 -6.85
N SER A 295 -5.14 11.44 -6.30
CA SER A 295 -5.57 12.84 -6.25
C SER A 295 -5.30 13.50 -7.60
N VAL A 296 -6.31 14.19 -8.13
CA VAL A 296 -6.27 14.83 -9.43
C VAL A 296 -6.52 16.32 -9.25
N VAL A 297 -5.48 17.13 -9.41
CA VAL A 297 -5.56 18.57 -9.15
C VAL A 297 -4.93 19.39 -10.29
N ASN A 298 -5.18 20.69 -10.27
CA ASN A 298 -4.40 21.65 -11.04
C ASN A 298 -3.73 22.62 -10.05
N GLY A 299 -2.40 22.61 -10.00
CA GLY A 299 -1.65 23.50 -9.10
C GLY A 299 -0.48 22.89 -8.35
N GLY A 300 0.07 21.77 -8.85
CA GLY A 300 1.33 21.21 -8.39
C GLY A 300 1.24 20.28 -7.18
N PHE A 301 2.43 19.83 -6.77
CA PHE A 301 2.61 18.80 -5.74
C PHE A 301 1.93 19.14 -4.41
N GLU A 302 2.13 20.33 -3.86
CA GLU A 302 1.59 20.71 -2.55
C GLU A 302 0.06 20.67 -2.52
N LYS A 303 -0.59 21.14 -3.59
CA LYS A 303 -2.06 21.07 -3.69
C LYS A 303 -2.55 19.63 -3.77
N ALA A 304 -1.82 18.77 -4.47
CA ALA A 304 -2.15 17.34 -4.54
C ALA A 304 -2.02 16.66 -3.15
N VAL A 305 -0.99 17.02 -2.37
CA VAL A 305 -0.83 16.57 -0.97
C VAL A 305 -2.00 17.01 -0.09
N VAL A 306 -2.48 18.25 -0.25
CA VAL A 306 -3.67 18.75 0.48
C VAL A 306 -4.91 17.90 0.16
N GLU A 307 -5.17 17.58 -1.11
CA GLU A 307 -6.32 16.75 -1.50
C GLU A 307 -6.17 15.31 -1.03
N MET A 308 -4.99 14.72 -1.12
CA MET A 308 -4.70 13.39 -0.56
C MET A 308 -4.90 13.36 0.96
N THR A 309 -4.52 14.43 1.66
CA THR A 309 -4.76 14.56 3.11
C THR A 309 -6.26 14.62 3.44
N LYS A 310 -7.06 15.35 2.66
CA LYS A 310 -8.52 15.37 2.81
C LYS A 310 -9.11 13.97 2.60
N TYR A 311 -8.66 13.26 1.57
CA TYR A 311 -9.06 11.89 1.31
C TYR A 311 -8.70 10.97 2.48
N ARG A 312 -7.45 10.99 2.96
CA ARG A 312 -7.01 10.22 4.12
C ARG A 312 -7.90 10.44 5.34
N ARG A 313 -8.28 11.68 5.62
CA ARG A 313 -9.20 12.02 6.72
C ARG A 313 -10.62 11.47 6.53
N LYS A 314 -11.06 11.27 5.28
CA LYS A 314 -12.38 10.67 4.99
C LYS A 314 -12.44 9.17 5.24
N ILE A 315 -11.34 8.45 4.98
CA ILE A 315 -11.35 6.99 5.02
C ILE A 315 -10.75 6.40 6.30
N ARG A 316 -10.00 7.19 7.08
CA ARG A 316 -9.41 6.71 8.33
C ARG A 316 -10.48 6.34 9.34
N ARG A 317 -10.19 5.34 10.16
CA ARG A 317 -11.02 4.98 11.30
C ARG A 317 -11.17 6.17 12.26
N PRO A 318 -12.39 6.52 12.71
CA PRO A 318 -12.57 7.53 13.75
C PRO A 318 -11.90 7.08 15.06
N ASN A 319 -11.19 8.00 15.72
CA ASN A 319 -10.55 7.77 17.01
C ASN A 319 -10.50 9.08 17.80
N LYS A 320 -10.81 9.02 19.10
CA LYS A 320 -10.76 10.19 20.00
C LYS A 320 -9.36 10.80 20.09
N ASP A 321 -8.32 9.99 19.94
CA ASP A 321 -6.93 10.41 20.00
C ASP A 321 -6.55 11.33 18.82
N ASN A 322 -7.18 11.18 17.67
CA ASN A 322 -7.03 12.10 16.54
C ASN A 322 -7.51 13.52 16.82
N GLU A 323 -8.33 13.73 17.85
CA GLU A 323 -8.84 15.03 18.29
C GLU A 323 -8.01 15.59 19.43
N LYS A 324 -7.60 14.73 20.38
CA LYS A 324 -6.87 15.13 21.60
C LYS A 324 -5.40 15.40 21.35
N LEU A 325 -4.76 14.64 20.45
CA LEU A 325 -3.31 14.71 20.19
C LEU A 325 -2.49 14.60 21.47
N ALA A 326 -2.73 13.54 22.25
CA ALA A 326 -2.19 13.34 23.57
C ALA A 326 -0.64 13.29 23.59
N VAL A 327 -0.05 13.82 24.67
CA VAL A 327 1.40 13.76 24.90
C VAL A 327 1.77 12.40 25.51
N ILE A 328 2.72 11.71 24.85
CA ILE A 328 3.15 10.35 25.23
C ILE A 328 4.58 10.40 25.77
N PHE A 329 4.81 9.78 26.92
CA PHE A 329 6.15 9.42 27.37
C PHE A 329 6.41 7.96 27.03
N ASN A 330 7.56 7.68 26.39
CA ASN A 330 8.06 6.33 26.09
C ASN A 330 9.41 6.13 26.78
N ASP A 331 9.61 5.02 27.50
CA ASP A 331 10.78 4.78 28.32
C ASP A 331 11.98 4.16 27.57
N TYR A 332 11.90 4.00 26.22
CA TYR A 332 12.95 3.32 25.45
C TYR A 332 14.06 4.26 25.00
N MET A 333 13.84 5.02 23.91
CA MET A 333 14.86 5.86 23.30
C MET A 333 15.34 6.96 24.22
N ASN A 334 16.67 7.13 24.32
CA ASN A 334 17.32 8.12 25.20
C ASN A 334 16.94 7.99 26.68
N CYS A 335 16.43 6.82 27.11
CA CYS A 335 15.98 6.55 28.47
C CYS A 335 16.49 5.18 28.95
N LEU A 336 15.64 4.15 29.05
CA LEU A 336 16.00 2.84 29.62
C LEU A 336 16.47 1.81 28.60
N PHE A 337 16.24 1.97 27.31
CA PHE A 337 16.63 1.05 26.24
C PHE A 337 16.23 -0.42 26.50
N GLY A 338 15.01 -0.64 27.01
CA GLY A 338 14.48 -1.97 27.31
C GLY A 338 14.91 -2.55 28.68
N ASP A 339 15.56 -1.76 29.51
CA ASP A 339 15.95 -2.17 30.88
C ASP A 339 14.99 -1.60 31.95
N SER A 340 13.70 -1.73 31.68
CA SER A 340 12.64 -1.30 32.58
C SER A 340 12.48 -2.25 33.78
N THR A 341 12.34 -1.67 34.98
CA THR A 341 12.01 -2.37 36.23
C THR A 341 11.04 -1.52 37.05
N THR A 342 10.29 -2.11 37.97
CA THR A 342 9.40 -1.34 38.86
C THR A 342 10.13 -0.17 39.52
N GLU A 343 11.35 -0.37 40.02
CA GLU A 343 12.13 0.65 40.73
C GLU A 343 12.51 1.82 39.81
N LYS A 344 12.93 1.55 38.58
CA LYS A 344 13.33 2.57 37.60
C LYS A 344 12.14 3.33 37.05
N LEU A 345 10.98 2.68 36.91
CA LEU A 345 9.79 3.30 36.34
C LEU A 345 9.12 4.30 37.26
N LEU A 346 9.06 4.05 38.59
CA LEU A 346 8.34 4.94 39.50
C LEU A 346 8.77 6.43 39.41
N PRO A 347 10.07 6.78 39.45
CA PRO A 347 10.48 8.16 39.32
C PRO A 347 10.25 8.75 37.91
N LEU A 348 10.29 7.90 36.87
CA LEU A 348 9.98 8.34 35.50
C LEU A 348 8.49 8.63 35.33
N ILE A 349 7.62 7.83 35.97
CA ILE A 349 6.18 8.07 35.99
C ILE A 349 5.85 9.41 36.67
N ASP A 350 6.51 9.72 37.80
CA ASP A 350 6.36 11.01 38.46
C ASP A 350 6.78 12.16 37.55
N ALA A 351 7.97 12.06 36.94
CA ALA A 351 8.48 13.09 36.04
C ALA A 351 7.61 13.28 34.79
N ALA A 352 7.10 12.21 34.21
CA ALA A 352 6.21 12.28 33.06
C ALA A 352 4.87 12.95 33.40
N ALA A 353 4.30 12.63 34.57
CA ALA A 353 3.08 13.27 35.06
C ALA A 353 3.29 14.77 35.33
N ASP A 354 4.40 15.13 35.95
CA ASP A 354 4.76 16.53 36.24
C ASP A 354 5.01 17.33 34.95
N ALA A 355 5.50 16.66 33.89
CA ALA A 355 5.66 17.24 32.56
C ALA A 355 4.33 17.36 31.76
N GLY A 356 3.23 16.84 32.30
CA GLY A 356 1.91 16.89 31.66
C GLY A 356 1.68 15.82 30.58
N CYS A 357 2.41 14.70 30.61
CA CYS A 357 2.14 13.56 29.74
C CYS A 357 0.79 12.93 30.08
N GLU A 358 0.10 12.45 29.04
CA GLU A 358 -1.23 11.84 29.15
C GLU A 358 -1.17 10.31 29.00
N TYR A 359 -0.12 9.81 28.35
CA TYR A 359 0.19 8.38 28.20
C TYR A 359 1.60 8.10 28.72
N PHE A 360 1.78 6.93 29.32
CA PHE A 360 3.09 6.40 29.70
C PHE A 360 3.27 5.00 29.10
N CYS A 361 4.18 4.85 28.15
CA CYS A 361 4.49 3.57 27.51
C CYS A 361 5.71 2.92 28.17
N ILE A 362 5.50 1.73 28.74
CA ILE A 362 6.58 0.80 29.09
C ILE A 362 6.93 0.06 27.81
N ASP A 363 8.08 0.38 27.21
CA ASP A 363 8.52 -0.15 25.93
C ASP A 363 9.06 -1.59 26.06
N CYS A 364 9.82 -2.10 25.12
CA CYS A 364 10.32 -3.48 25.08
C CYS A 364 11.07 -3.90 26.36
N GLY A 365 11.27 -5.20 26.55
CA GLY A 365 12.03 -5.79 27.68
C GLY A 365 11.19 -6.17 28.90
N TRP A 366 9.95 -5.70 29.04
CA TRP A 366 9.11 -5.99 30.20
C TRP A 366 8.75 -7.49 30.35
N TYR A 367 8.85 -8.26 29.26
CA TYR A 367 8.42 -9.67 29.12
C TYR A 367 9.56 -10.68 29.27
N THR A 368 10.81 -10.26 29.49
CA THR A 368 11.97 -11.16 29.53
C THR A 368 13.02 -10.73 30.56
N ASP A 369 13.74 -11.70 31.11
CA ASP A 369 14.90 -11.46 31.99
C ASP A 369 16.22 -11.37 31.22
N THR A 370 16.20 -11.73 29.93
CA THR A 370 17.37 -11.79 29.05
C THR A 370 17.35 -10.68 27.99
N ASN A 371 17.89 -10.94 26.81
CA ASN A 371 17.86 -10.02 25.69
C ASN A 371 16.42 -9.83 25.21
N TRP A 372 15.91 -8.62 25.29
CA TRP A 372 14.56 -8.26 24.86
C TRP A 372 14.30 -8.59 23.39
N TRP A 373 15.35 -8.52 22.53
CA TRP A 373 15.23 -8.77 21.11
C TRP A 373 14.80 -10.19 20.77
N ALA A 374 15.50 -11.19 21.33
CA ALA A 374 15.24 -12.60 21.06
C ALA A 374 14.19 -13.22 21.99
N GLY A 375 13.76 -12.51 23.04
CA GLY A 375 12.81 -13.01 24.05
C GLY A 375 11.34 -12.79 23.74
N VAL A 376 10.98 -12.19 22.60
CA VAL A 376 9.60 -11.87 22.21
C VAL A 376 8.77 -13.15 22.01
N GLY A 377 7.44 -13.11 22.31
CA GLY A 377 6.50 -14.17 21.95
C GLY A 377 5.65 -14.72 23.09
N GLU A 378 6.06 -14.76 24.36
CA GLU A 378 5.19 -15.21 25.45
C GLU A 378 4.31 -14.07 26.02
N TRP A 379 4.83 -12.87 26.01
CA TRP A 379 4.15 -11.63 26.45
C TRP A 379 3.60 -11.71 27.88
N LYS A 380 4.41 -12.28 28.77
CA LYS A 380 4.18 -12.28 30.21
C LYS A 380 5.24 -11.45 30.92
N PRO A 381 4.88 -10.71 31.98
CA PRO A 381 5.86 -9.89 32.70
C PRO A 381 6.98 -10.71 33.30
N SER A 382 8.21 -10.22 33.21
CA SER A 382 9.35 -10.76 33.94
C SER A 382 9.16 -10.62 35.44
N ALA A 383 9.18 -11.72 36.16
CA ALA A 383 9.08 -11.71 37.63
C ALA A 383 10.30 -11.04 38.30
N GLN A 384 11.46 -11.08 37.66
CA GLN A 384 12.68 -10.45 38.16
C GLN A 384 12.59 -8.93 38.04
N ARG A 385 12.12 -8.41 36.89
CA ARG A 385 11.99 -6.98 36.62
C ARG A 385 10.82 -6.36 37.39
N TYR A 386 9.76 -7.11 37.58
CA TYR A 386 8.53 -6.68 38.22
C TYR A 386 8.17 -7.60 39.42
N PRO A 387 8.94 -7.53 40.52
CA PRO A 387 8.59 -8.27 41.74
C PRO A 387 7.21 -7.83 42.24
N GLY A 388 6.27 -8.77 42.27
CA GLY A 388 4.86 -8.50 42.62
C GLY A 388 3.97 -8.07 41.45
N GLY A 389 4.43 -8.29 40.20
CA GLY A 389 3.66 -8.09 38.97
C GLY A 389 3.86 -6.72 38.32
N ILE A 390 3.59 -6.66 37.01
CA ILE A 390 3.62 -5.42 36.21
C ILE A 390 2.45 -4.49 36.56
N GLU A 391 1.43 -5.02 37.22
CA GLU A 391 0.24 -4.30 37.67
C GLU A 391 0.62 -3.15 38.63
N LYS A 392 1.73 -3.28 39.35
CA LYS A 392 2.18 -2.24 40.28
C LYS A 392 2.55 -0.94 39.57
N PRO A 393 3.50 -0.87 38.61
CA PRO A 393 3.75 0.35 37.85
C PRO A 393 2.56 0.78 36.98
N ILE A 394 1.79 -0.16 36.40
CA ILE A 394 0.59 0.16 35.61
C ILE A 394 -0.47 0.88 36.48
N LYS A 395 -0.69 0.42 37.70
CA LYS A 395 -1.60 1.08 38.63
C LYS A 395 -1.08 2.47 39.01
N TYR A 396 0.22 2.60 39.25
CA TYR A 396 0.84 3.88 39.58
C TYR A 396 0.72 4.91 38.46
N ILE A 397 0.89 4.51 37.19
CA ILE A 397 0.64 5.37 36.03
C ILE A 397 -0.78 5.93 36.06
N ARG A 398 -1.79 5.09 36.36
CA ARG A 398 -3.19 5.54 36.47
C ARG A 398 -3.43 6.47 37.66
N GLU A 399 -2.81 6.19 38.82
CA GLU A 399 -2.89 7.04 40.00
C GLU A 399 -2.33 8.44 39.73
N LYS A 400 -1.38 8.56 38.81
CA LYS A 400 -0.83 9.84 38.33
C LYS A 400 -1.67 10.50 37.21
N GLY A 401 -2.80 9.92 36.83
CA GLY A 401 -3.73 10.47 35.85
C GLY A 401 -3.38 10.16 34.38
N MET A 402 -2.38 9.31 34.11
CA MET A 402 -1.98 8.90 32.77
C MET A 402 -2.61 7.57 32.37
N ILE A 403 -2.71 7.32 31.07
CA ILE A 403 -3.11 6.03 30.49
C ILE A 403 -1.85 5.16 30.35
N PRO A 404 -1.85 3.93 30.95
CA PRO A 404 -0.71 3.03 30.82
C PRO A 404 -0.67 2.35 29.47
N GLY A 405 0.55 2.24 28.92
CA GLY A 405 0.83 1.56 27.66
C GLY A 405 1.91 0.50 27.78
N LEU A 406 1.85 -0.50 26.91
CA LEU A 406 2.87 -1.54 26.73
C LEU A 406 3.28 -1.67 25.27
N TRP A 407 4.55 -1.93 25.05
CA TRP A 407 5.09 -2.31 23.76
C TRP A 407 4.78 -3.79 23.44
N LEU A 408 4.51 -4.08 22.16
CA LEU A 408 4.16 -5.40 21.68
C LEU A 408 4.66 -5.59 20.24
N GLU A 409 5.15 -6.79 19.89
CA GLU A 409 5.48 -7.20 18.54
C GLU A 409 4.80 -8.54 18.24
N ILE A 410 3.50 -8.47 17.90
CA ILE A 410 2.60 -9.63 17.90
C ILE A 410 2.79 -10.59 16.72
N GLU A 411 3.48 -10.15 15.66
CA GLU A 411 3.68 -10.92 14.44
C GLU A 411 4.92 -11.82 14.50
N THR A 412 5.66 -11.82 15.62
CA THR A 412 6.94 -12.51 15.72
C THR A 412 7.09 -13.34 16.98
N VAL A 413 7.97 -14.35 16.90
CA VAL A 413 8.43 -15.12 18.06
C VAL A 413 9.96 -15.23 18.01
N GLY A 414 10.61 -14.83 19.09
CA GLY A 414 12.06 -14.87 19.21
C GLY A 414 12.61 -16.27 19.50
N PHE A 415 13.89 -16.48 19.18
CA PHE A 415 14.57 -17.76 19.40
C PHE A 415 14.72 -18.11 20.89
N ASP A 416 14.77 -17.09 21.75
CA ASP A 416 14.88 -17.25 23.22
C ASP A 416 13.51 -17.10 23.92
N CYS A 417 12.41 -17.18 23.16
CA CYS A 417 11.07 -17.20 23.75
C CYS A 417 10.91 -18.40 24.69
N PRO A 418 10.50 -18.21 25.97
CA PRO A 418 10.50 -19.29 26.96
C PRO A 418 9.66 -20.51 26.59
N ASN A 419 8.64 -20.33 25.75
CA ASN A 419 7.75 -21.41 25.31
C ASN A 419 7.90 -21.77 23.83
N ILE A 420 9.03 -21.42 23.19
CA ILE A 420 9.26 -21.66 21.75
C ILE A 420 9.04 -23.12 21.33
N ASP A 421 9.44 -24.07 22.16
CA ASP A 421 9.30 -25.51 21.89
C ASP A 421 7.82 -25.98 21.93
N LYS A 422 6.91 -25.18 22.50
CA LYS A 422 5.48 -25.47 22.59
C LYS A 422 4.68 -24.85 21.45
N ILE A 423 5.29 -23.92 20.69
CA ILE A 423 4.65 -23.25 19.57
C ILE A 423 4.65 -24.18 18.36
N PRO A 424 3.47 -24.46 17.75
CA PRO A 424 3.40 -25.33 16.58
C PRO A 424 4.21 -24.75 15.41
N LYS A 425 4.99 -25.59 14.75
CA LYS A 425 5.77 -25.16 13.57
C LYS A 425 4.88 -24.73 12.39
N SER A 426 3.62 -25.12 12.38
CA SER A 426 2.59 -24.68 11.41
C SER A 426 2.20 -23.21 11.55
N TRP A 427 2.59 -22.54 12.63
CA TRP A 427 2.32 -21.12 12.85
C TRP A 427 3.23 -20.17 12.07
N PHE A 428 4.35 -20.71 11.55
CA PHE A 428 5.40 -19.89 10.98
C PHE A 428 5.42 -19.90 9.45
N PHE A 429 5.82 -18.80 8.86
CA PHE A 429 6.18 -18.73 7.45
C PHE A 429 7.25 -19.77 7.10
N ARG A 430 7.15 -20.32 5.88
CA ARG A 430 8.12 -21.26 5.33
C ARG A 430 8.53 -20.91 3.92
N ARG A 431 9.80 -21.15 3.61
CA ARG A 431 10.37 -21.12 2.26
C ARG A 431 11.37 -22.24 2.11
N HIS A 432 11.32 -22.94 0.97
CA HIS A 432 12.22 -24.06 0.68
C HIS A 432 12.26 -25.10 1.80
N GLY A 433 11.11 -25.39 2.38
CA GLY A 433 10.94 -26.33 3.50
C GLY A 433 11.46 -25.87 4.85
N LYS A 434 11.97 -24.62 4.98
CA LYS A 434 12.53 -24.05 6.22
C LYS A 434 11.63 -22.95 6.77
N ILE A 435 11.60 -22.83 8.11
CA ILE A 435 10.93 -21.71 8.78
C ILE A 435 11.66 -20.41 8.43
N VAL A 436 10.90 -19.39 8.09
CA VAL A 436 11.44 -18.04 7.80
C VAL A 436 11.80 -17.34 9.09
N SER A 437 13.03 -16.87 9.14
CA SER A 437 13.54 -16.10 10.27
C SER A 437 14.36 -14.91 9.79
N ASP A 438 14.33 -13.84 10.55
CA ASP A 438 15.19 -12.69 10.42
C ASP A 438 15.63 -12.23 11.82
N GLN A 439 16.91 -11.92 11.98
CA GLN A 439 17.51 -11.40 13.21
C GLN A 439 17.08 -12.13 14.50
N CYS A 440 17.18 -13.48 14.51
CA CYS A 440 16.77 -14.34 15.64
C CYS A 440 15.27 -14.32 15.98
N ARG A 441 14.40 -14.02 15.02
CA ARG A 441 12.95 -14.05 15.17
C ARG A 441 12.30 -14.82 14.02
N TYR A 442 11.23 -15.53 14.32
CA TYR A 442 10.37 -16.23 13.35
C TYR A 442 9.15 -15.38 13.03
N GLN A 443 8.73 -15.37 11.76
CA GLN A 443 7.50 -14.75 11.30
C GLN A 443 6.30 -15.67 11.55
N LEU A 444 5.30 -15.19 12.27
CA LEU A 444 3.99 -15.84 12.42
C LEU A 444 3.12 -15.65 11.18
N ASP A 445 2.33 -16.65 10.84
CA ASP A 445 1.38 -16.60 9.73
C ASP A 445 -0.04 -16.34 10.24
N PHE A 446 -0.53 -15.11 10.07
CA PHE A 446 -1.87 -14.73 10.51
C PHE A 446 -3.00 -15.39 9.72
N ARG A 447 -2.71 -16.07 8.61
CA ARG A 447 -3.71 -16.90 7.91
C ARG A 447 -4.08 -18.13 8.73
N ASN A 448 -3.23 -18.55 9.67
CA ASN A 448 -3.53 -19.61 10.61
C ASN A 448 -4.47 -19.08 11.72
N PRO A 449 -5.70 -19.63 11.90
CA PRO A 449 -6.63 -19.18 12.94
C PRO A 449 -6.07 -19.29 14.36
N GLU A 450 -5.24 -20.31 14.65
CA GLU A 450 -4.61 -20.47 15.98
C GLU A 450 -3.67 -19.30 16.30
N VAL A 451 -3.00 -18.72 15.29
CA VAL A 451 -2.17 -17.51 15.45
C VAL A 451 -3.03 -16.30 15.78
N GLN A 452 -4.19 -16.16 15.14
CA GLN A 452 -5.15 -15.07 15.43
C GLN A 452 -5.71 -15.21 16.85
N ASP A 453 -6.05 -16.42 17.27
CA ASP A 453 -6.54 -16.71 18.64
C ASP A 453 -5.46 -16.41 19.69
N TYR A 454 -4.22 -16.82 19.43
CA TYR A 454 -3.08 -16.48 20.26
C TYR A 454 -2.90 -14.96 20.36
N ALA A 455 -2.83 -14.25 19.23
CA ALA A 455 -2.65 -12.80 19.20
C ALA A 455 -3.79 -12.08 19.94
N THR A 456 -5.02 -12.52 19.74
CA THR A 456 -6.20 -11.99 20.45
C THR A 456 -6.09 -12.21 21.96
N SER A 457 -5.65 -13.39 22.39
CA SER A 457 -5.47 -13.70 23.83
C SER A 457 -4.41 -12.82 24.50
N VAL A 458 -3.38 -12.41 23.75
CA VAL A 458 -2.36 -11.48 24.24
C VAL A 458 -2.96 -10.09 24.46
N ILE A 459 -3.73 -9.58 23.48
CA ILE A 459 -4.42 -8.29 23.64
C ILE A 459 -5.43 -8.34 24.79
N ASP A 460 -6.21 -9.42 24.89
CA ASP A 460 -7.19 -9.61 25.98
C ASP A 460 -6.51 -9.53 27.35
N ARG A 461 -5.37 -10.19 27.53
CA ARG A 461 -4.58 -10.14 28.77
C ARG A 461 -4.09 -8.74 29.08
N MET A 462 -3.53 -8.04 28.09
CA MET A 462 -3.06 -6.67 28.28
C MET A 462 -4.18 -5.72 28.73
N VAL A 463 -5.34 -5.80 28.06
CA VAL A 463 -6.46 -4.91 28.34
C VAL A 463 -7.18 -5.32 29.64
N ASN A 464 -7.55 -6.59 29.80
CA ASN A 464 -8.44 -7.02 30.87
C ASN A 464 -7.70 -7.38 32.17
N GLU A 465 -6.49 -7.96 32.09
CA GLU A 465 -5.74 -8.36 33.27
C GLU A 465 -4.80 -7.25 33.74
N TYR A 466 -3.98 -6.68 32.81
CA TYR A 466 -3.04 -5.61 33.19
C TYR A 466 -3.69 -4.22 33.19
N GLY A 467 -4.80 -4.06 32.46
CA GLY A 467 -5.53 -2.78 32.37
C GLY A 467 -4.84 -1.74 31.52
N VAL A 468 -4.22 -2.16 30.45
CA VAL A 468 -3.56 -1.32 29.47
C VAL A 468 -4.60 -0.61 28.60
N GLY A 469 -4.43 0.68 28.36
CA GLY A 469 -5.27 1.47 27.46
C GLY A 469 -4.56 1.92 26.19
N TYR A 470 -3.26 1.67 26.08
CA TYR A 470 -2.42 2.03 24.94
C TYR A 470 -1.44 0.88 24.62
N ILE A 471 -1.26 0.58 23.34
CA ILE A 471 -0.29 -0.42 22.87
C ILE A 471 0.57 0.21 21.78
N LYS A 472 1.91 0.19 21.94
CA LYS A 472 2.83 0.43 20.84
C LYS A 472 3.05 -0.91 20.12
N MET A 473 2.42 -1.07 18.95
CA MET A 473 2.49 -2.27 18.13
C MET A 473 3.63 -2.13 17.14
N ASP A 474 4.71 -2.85 17.38
CA ASP A 474 5.93 -2.79 16.59
C ASP A 474 6.08 -3.99 15.64
N TYR A 475 6.96 -3.86 14.66
CA TYR A 475 7.34 -4.91 13.73
C TYR A 475 8.76 -4.68 13.20
N ASN A 476 9.73 -5.43 13.73
CA ASN A 476 11.16 -5.13 13.57
C ASN A 476 11.92 -6.13 12.70
N ILE A 477 11.24 -6.96 11.95
CA ILE A 477 11.85 -7.87 10.97
C ILE A 477 11.21 -7.70 9.60
N ASN A 478 11.94 -8.10 8.55
CA ASN A 478 11.38 -8.21 7.21
C ASN A 478 11.28 -9.69 6.82
N SER A 479 10.06 -10.20 6.66
CA SER A 479 9.81 -11.57 6.23
C SER A 479 10.26 -11.86 4.79
N GLY A 480 10.65 -10.83 4.03
CA GLY A 480 11.04 -10.93 2.63
C GLY A 480 9.85 -11.24 1.72
N ILE A 481 10.08 -12.03 0.69
CA ILE A 481 9.09 -12.29 -0.38
C ILE A 481 7.83 -13.05 0.05
N GLY A 482 7.79 -13.64 1.26
CA GLY A 482 6.59 -14.30 1.78
C GLY A 482 6.77 -15.77 2.15
N THR A 483 5.75 -16.57 1.96
CA THR A 483 5.67 -17.96 2.41
C THR A 483 5.06 -18.88 1.35
N GLU A 484 5.57 -20.12 1.30
CA GLU A 484 5.04 -21.19 0.43
C GLU A 484 3.87 -21.98 1.04
N VAL A 485 3.53 -21.71 2.31
CA VAL A 485 2.48 -22.46 3.01
C VAL A 485 1.11 -22.09 2.45
N ASP A 486 0.34 -23.07 1.98
CA ASP A 486 -1.04 -22.93 1.48
C ASP A 486 -1.25 -21.68 0.61
N SER A 487 -0.38 -21.49 -0.39
CA SER A 487 -0.39 -20.35 -1.29
C SER A 487 -0.03 -20.74 -2.71
N ASP A 488 -0.49 -19.97 -3.69
CA ASP A 488 -0.19 -20.20 -5.11
C ASP A 488 1.26 -19.78 -5.43
N SER A 489 1.77 -18.76 -4.70
CA SER A 489 3.15 -18.29 -4.81
C SER A 489 3.63 -17.70 -3.47
N LEU A 490 4.92 -17.41 -3.34
CA LEU A 490 5.47 -16.78 -2.15
C LEU A 490 4.82 -15.42 -1.88
N GLY A 491 4.70 -14.60 -2.93
CA GLY A 491 4.06 -13.29 -2.86
C GLY A 491 2.56 -13.35 -2.57
N ASP A 492 1.86 -14.40 -3.02
CA ASP A 492 0.45 -14.64 -2.68
C ASP A 492 0.29 -14.95 -1.20
N GLY A 493 1.18 -15.81 -0.66
CA GLY A 493 1.19 -16.11 0.77
C GLY A 493 1.39 -14.86 1.63
N LEU A 494 2.25 -13.94 1.22
CA LEU A 494 2.46 -12.67 1.91
C LEU A 494 1.24 -11.75 1.79
N LEU A 495 0.68 -11.61 0.60
CA LEU A 495 -0.50 -10.75 0.37
C LEU A 495 -1.68 -11.19 1.23
N GLU A 496 -1.98 -12.49 1.25
CA GLU A 496 -3.09 -13.02 2.03
C GLU A 496 -2.83 -12.94 3.54
N HIS A 497 -1.58 -13.16 4.00
CA HIS A 497 -1.20 -12.90 5.39
C HIS A 497 -1.47 -11.45 5.79
N ASN A 498 -1.03 -10.49 4.99
CA ASN A 498 -1.21 -9.06 5.26
C ASN A 498 -2.69 -8.67 5.29
N ARG A 499 -3.52 -9.22 4.41
CA ARG A 499 -4.98 -9.01 4.41
C ARG A 499 -5.64 -9.52 5.67
N VAL A 500 -5.27 -10.73 6.09
CA VAL A 500 -5.81 -11.33 7.32
C VAL A 500 -5.34 -10.59 8.56
N TYR A 501 -4.08 -10.13 8.59
CA TYR A 501 -3.58 -9.29 9.68
C TYR A 501 -4.40 -7.98 9.82
N LEU A 502 -4.67 -7.29 8.71
CA LEU A 502 -5.52 -6.09 8.73
C LEU A 502 -6.94 -6.38 9.20
N ALA A 503 -7.53 -7.50 8.77
CA ALA A 503 -8.86 -7.91 9.21
C ALA A 503 -8.89 -8.28 10.70
N TRP A 504 -7.85 -8.96 11.20
CA TRP A 504 -7.67 -9.23 12.63
C TRP A 504 -7.56 -7.92 13.43
N LEU A 505 -6.75 -6.97 12.95
CA LEU A 505 -6.59 -5.65 13.59
C LEU A 505 -7.92 -4.89 13.65
N ASP A 506 -8.71 -4.91 12.56
CA ASP A 506 -10.05 -4.33 12.53
C ASP A 506 -10.95 -4.98 13.58
N SER A 507 -10.86 -6.30 13.78
CA SER A 507 -11.62 -7.03 14.82
C SER A 507 -11.24 -6.62 16.24
N ILE A 508 -9.95 -6.34 16.49
CA ILE A 508 -9.47 -5.83 17.77
C ILE A 508 -10.06 -4.45 18.06
N PHE A 509 -10.11 -3.56 17.09
CA PHE A 509 -10.73 -2.24 17.27
C PHE A 509 -12.26 -2.30 17.45
N VAL A 510 -12.93 -3.32 16.90
CA VAL A 510 -14.35 -3.56 17.18
C VAL A 510 -14.53 -4.06 18.62
N LYS A 511 -13.66 -4.96 19.07
CA LYS A 511 -13.71 -5.53 20.43
C LYS A 511 -13.35 -4.51 21.52
N TYR A 512 -12.36 -3.65 21.23
CA TYR A 512 -11.82 -2.65 22.14
C TYR A 512 -11.82 -1.25 21.48
N PRO A 513 -12.97 -0.60 21.32
CA PRO A 513 -13.09 0.64 20.55
C PRO A 513 -12.31 1.83 21.16
N ASP A 514 -12.06 1.82 22.47
CA ASP A 514 -11.32 2.86 23.19
C ASP A 514 -9.81 2.56 23.30
N LEU A 515 -9.34 1.37 22.86
CA LEU A 515 -7.92 1.03 22.87
C LEU A 515 -7.17 1.84 21.83
N ILE A 516 -6.11 2.49 22.25
CA ILE A 516 -5.20 3.20 21.37
C ILE A 516 -4.08 2.25 20.97
N ILE A 517 -3.88 2.09 19.66
CA ILE A 517 -2.74 1.34 19.12
C ILE A 517 -1.90 2.27 18.26
N GLU A 518 -0.65 2.47 18.66
CA GLU A 518 0.38 3.12 17.87
C GLU A 518 0.97 2.13 16.88
N ASN A 519 1.04 2.49 15.61
CA ASN A 519 1.77 1.73 14.60
C ASN A 519 3.26 2.04 14.68
N CYS A 520 4.09 1.01 14.68
CA CYS A 520 5.53 1.10 14.58
C CYS A 520 6.05 -0.02 13.68
N GLY A 521 7.16 0.20 13.03
CA GLY A 521 7.89 -0.80 12.28
C GLY A 521 9.35 -0.34 12.22
N SER A 522 10.11 -0.54 13.31
CA SER A 522 11.41 0.11 13.48
C SER A 522 11.33 1.60 13.10
N GLY A 523 10.43 2.34 13.75
CA GLY A 523 10.05 3.69 13.31
C GLY A 523 9.19 3.64 12.04
N GLY A 524 9.69 4.23 10.96
CA GLY A 524 8.94 4.49 9.74
C GLY A 524 9.02 3.44 8.64
N MET A 525 9.35 2.17 8.93
CA MET A 525 9.46 1.13 7.90
C MET A 525 8.10 0.54 7.48
N ARG A 526 6.98 0.94 8.13
CA ARG A 526 5.63 0.43 7.86
C ARG A 526 4.57 1.54 7.95
N MET A 527 4.76 2.61 7.13
CA MET A 527 3.90 3.80 7.12
C MET A 527 2.96 3.84 5.91
N ASP A 528 2.58 2.70 5.34
CA ASP A 528 1.55 2.65 4.30
C ASP A 528 0.17 3.05 4.84
N TYR A 529 -0.73 3.47 3.93
CA TYR A 529 -2.03 3.94 4.38
C TYR A 529 -3.05 2.82 4.69
N ALA A 530 -2.76 1.55 4.39
CA ALA A 530 -3.54 0.44 4.90
C ALA A 530 -3.39 0.33 6.43
N MET A 531 -2.17 0.55 6.94
CA MET A 531 -1.89 0.63 8.38
C MET A 531 -2.36 1.96 8.98
N LEU A 532 -1.93 3.09 8.41
CA LEU A 532 -2.22 4.43 8.94
C LEU A 532 -3.71 4.78 8.96
N SER A 533 -4.53 4.18 8.10
CA SER A 533 -5.99 4.39 8.14
C SER A 533 -6.66 3.76 9.36
N ARG A 534 -6.02 2.82 10.02
CA ARG A 534 -6.51 2.08 11.20
C ARG A 534 -5.99 2.63 12.51
N HIS A 535 -4.71 3.00 12.52
CA HIS A 535 -4.03 3.51 13.71
C HIS A 535 -4.23 5.02 13.86
N SER A 536 -4.28 5.51 15.09
CA SER A 536 -4.36 6.95 15.37
C SER A 536 -3.00 7.60 15.56
N ILE A 537 -1.99 6.81 15.87
CA ILE A 537 -0.62 7.24 16.16
C ILE A 537 0.36 6.44 15.30
N GLN A 538 1.41 7.10 14.84
CA GLN A 538 2.53 6.51 14.12
C GLN A 538 3.85 6.86 14.79
N SER A 539 4.65 5.86 15.11
CA SER A 539 6.07 6.02 15.39
C SER A 539 6.78 6.30 14.05
N SER A 540 7.08 7.57 13.80
CA SER A 540 7.54 8.01 12.47
C SER A 540 9.02 7.77 12.23
N SER A 541 9.85 7.71 13.28
CA SER A 541 11.29 7.48 13.20
C SER A 541 11.84 6.99 14.53
N ASP A 542 12.89 6.18 14.48
CA ASP A 542 13.74 5.83 15.62
C ASP A 542 14.92 6.80 15.78
N GLN A 543 14.94 7.92 15.05
CA GLN A 543 16.03 8.90 15.11
C GLN A 543 16.09 9.54 16.48
N THR A 544 17.20 9.35 17.19
CA THR A 544 17.43 9.88 18.54
C THR A 544 18.01 11.29 18.56
N ASP A 545 18.53 11.75 17.43
CA ASP A 545 18.99 13.12 17.25
C ASP A 545 17.82 14.00 16.76
N TYR A 546 17.23 14.77 17.67
CA TYR A 546 16.07 15.62 17.39
C TYR A 546 16.31 16.67 16.29
N ILE A 547 17.56 16.99 15.96
CA ILE A 547 17.90 17.94 14.87
C ILE A 547 17.69 17.26 13.50
N LYS A 548 17.83 15.94 13.45
CA LYS A 548 17.73 15.15 12.21
C LYS A 548 16.34 14.57 11.97
N ASN A 549 15.50 14.56 12.99
CA ASN A 549 14.14 14.00 12.92
C ASN A 549 13.13 14.98 12.32
#